data_34a296b5a5cdc669c3151c810e485132
#
_entry.id   34a296b5a5cdc669c3151c810e485132
#
_cell.length_a   1.000
_cell.length_b   1.000
_cell.length_c   1.000
_cell.angle_alpha   90.00
_cell.angle_beta   90.00
_cell.angle_gamma   90.00
#
_symmetry.space_group_name_H-M   'P 1'
#
loop_
_entity.id
_entity.type
_entity.pdbx_description
1 polymer ?
#
loop_
_entity_poly.entity_id
_entity_poly.type
_entity_poly.pdbx_seq_one_letter_code
_entity_poly.pdbx_strand_id
1 'polypeptide(L)'
;MSVFRAVSQLTPARIWDGVLARPLHADRVTIGFVDIDPGVLVPEHRHDNEQVGFVQRGSVTMTIAGQSRELRVGETYSIAGGVPHSARAGADGASVVDVFAPVREDWKTAPTVDPFPGRWPEPSR
;
A
#
# COMPACT_ATOMS: atom_id res chain seq x y z
N MET A 1 12.70 15.29 16.05
CA MET A 1 11.68 14.51 15.37
C MET A 1 11.49 13.20 16.13
N SER A 2 10.24 12.83 16.42
CA SER A 2 9.98 11.58 17.11
C SER A 2 10.26 10.39 16.21
N VAL A 3 10.85 9.34 16.76
CA VAL A 3 11.02 8.05 16.05
C VAL A 3 9.79 7.15 16.20
N PHE A 4 8.77 7.61 16.94
CA PHE A 4 7.53 6.88 17.16
C PHE A 4 6.36 7.71 16.65
N ARG A 5 5.49 7.11 15.84
CA ARG A 5 4.25 7.74 15.35
C ARG A 5 3.18 6.67 15.16
N ALA A 6 1.94 7.03 15.46
CA ALA A 6 0.80 6.18 15.11
C ALA A 6 0.60 6.21 13.58
N VAL A 7 0.12 5.11 13.02
CA VAL A 7 -0.20 5.06 11.58
C VAL A 7 -1.16 6.19 11.19
N SER A 8 -2.16 6.48 12.04
CA SER A 8 -3.14 7.55 11.81
C SER A 8 -2.53 8.95 11.77
N GLN A 9 -1.31 9.13 12.25
CA GLN A 9 -0.59 10.42 12.23
C GLN A 9 0.31 10.58 11.00
N LEU A 10 0.50 9.51 10.22
CA LEU A 10 1.28 9.59 8.99
C LEU A 10 0.49 10.34 7.93
N THR A 11 1.18 11.20 7.19
CA THR A 11 0.55 11.98 6.13
C THR A 11 0.17 11.08 4.96
N PRO A 12 -1.13 10.94 4.65
CA PRO A 12 -1.53 10.11 3.52
C PRO A 12 -1.13 10.73 2.18
N ALA A 13 -0.67 9.89 1.27
CA ALA A 13 -0.36 10.26 -0.11
C ALA A 13 -1.34 9.56 -1.05
N ARG A 14 -1.91 10.32 -1.97
CA ARG A 14 -2.80 9.76 -2.99
C ARG A 14 -1.96 9.24 -4.14
N ILE A 15 -1.77 7.93 -4.16
CA ILE A 15 -0.90 7.27 -5.15
C ILE A 15 -1.66 7.06 -6.47
N TRP A 16 -2.93 6.67 -6.37
CA TRP A 16 -3.86 6.48 -7.48
C TRP A 16 -5.23 6.95 -7.02
N ASP A 17 -6.17 7.13 -7.95
CA ASP A 17 -7.55 7.39 -7.57
C ASP A 17 -8.07 6.22 -6.73
N GLY A 18 -8.57 6.52 -5.53
CA GLY A 18 -9.08 5.51 -4.61
C GLY A 18 -8.01 4.74 -3.85
N VAL A 19 -6.75 5.18 -3.92
CA VAL A 19 -5.63 4.54 -3.24
C VAL A 19 -4.87 5.56 -2.40
N LEU A 20 -4.95 5.42 -1.08
CA LEU A 20 -4.21 6.26 -0.15
C LEU A 20 -3.15 5.43 0.56
N ALA A 21 -1.91 5.87 0.48
CA ALA A 21 -0.80 5.26 1.21
C ALA A 21 -0.39 6.16 2.35
N ARG A 22 -0.14 5.57 3.52
CA ARG A 22 0.49 6.26 4.64
C ARG A 22 1.92 5.75 4.75
N PRO A 23 2.88 6.44 4.12
CA PRO A 23 4.25 5.95 4.09
C PRO A 23 5.03 6.37 5.33
N LEU A 24 5.88 5.47 5.78
CA LEU A 24 6.96 5.77 6.71
C LEU A 24 8.26 5.50 5.97
N HIS A 25 8.99 6.56 5.67
CA HIS A 25 10.27 6.48 4.97
C HIS A 25 11.42 6.43 5.98
N ALA A 26 12.27 5.43 5.87
CA ALA A 26 13.54 5.36 6.57
C ALA A 26 14.67 5.63 5.56
N ASP A 27 15.92 5.33 5.95
CA ASP A 27 17.04 5.60 5.04
C ASP A 27 17.06 4.68 3.83
N ARG A 28 16.67 3.41 4.00
CA ARG A 28 16.81 2.37 2.96
C ARG A 28 15.51 1.66 2.63
N VAL A 29 14.46 1.90 3.40
CA VAL A 29 13.19 1.22 3.22
C VAL A 29 12.04 2.20 3.39
N THR A 30 10.93 1.90 2.74
CA THR A 30 9.65 2.54 3.00
C THR A 30 8.66 1.46 3.42
N ILE A 31 7.94 1.69 4.50
CA ILE A 31 6.76 0.89 4.81
C ILE A 31 5.53 1.73 4.46
N GLY A 32 4.61 1.16 3.70
CA GLY A 32 3.36 1.82 3.31
C GLY A 32 2.16 1.10 3.90
N PHE A 33 1.28 1.85 4.56
CA PHE A 33 -0.01 1.38 5.03
C PHE A 33 -1.03 1.88 4.02
N VAL A 34 -1.54 0.98 3.17
CA VAL A 34 -2.27 1.36 1.96
C VAL A 34 -3.73 0.95 2.07
N ASP A 35 -4.63 1.93 1.91
CA ASP A 35 -6.06 1.67 1.80
C ASP A 35 -6.47 1.78 0.33
N ILE A 36 -7.14 0.75 -0.16
CA ILE A 36 -7.69 0.70 -1.52
C ILE A 36 -9.19 0.63 -1.42
N ASP A 37 -9.88 1.58 -2.06
CA ASP A 37 -11.34 1.64 -2.03
C ASP A 37 -11.97 0.41 -2.72
N PRO A 38 -13.23 0.06 -2.38
CA PRO A 38 -13.90 -1.08 -2.98
C PRO A 38 -13.87 -1.06 -4.51
N GLY A 39 -13.46 -2.17 -5.11
CA GLY A 39 -13.44 -2.37 -6.55
C GLY A 39 -12.39 -1.58 -7.31
N VAL A 40 -11.59 -0.77 -6.64
CA VAL A 40 -10.61 0.09 -7.31
C VAL A 40 -9.47 -0.73 -7.89
N LEU A 41 -9.10 -0.38 -9.13
CA LEU A 41 -7.96 -0.99 -9.82
C LEU A 41 -6.73 -0.11 -9.65
N VAL A 42 -5.66 -0.72 -9.16
CA VAL A 42 -4.30 -0.19 -9.29
C VAL A 42 -3.77 -0.71 -10.62
N PRO A 43 -3.57 0.16 -11.64
CA PRO A 43 -3.19 -0.30 -12.97
C PRO A 43 -1.84 -0.99 -12.98
N GLU A 44 -1.60 -1.79 -14.02
CA GLU A 44 -0.30 -2.44 -14.18
C GLU A 44 0.81 -1.38 -14.25
N HIS A 45 1.82 -1.59 -13.44
CA HIS A 45 2.97 -0.70 -13.35
C HIS A 45 4.19 -1.51 -12.88
N ARG A 46 5.34 -0.88 -12.93
CA ARG A 46 6.59 -1.45 -12.43
C ARG A 46 7.42 -0.36 -11.77
N HIS A 47 8.29 -0.74 -10.89
CA HIS A 47 9.27 0.13 -10.24
C HIS A 47 10.51 -0.69 -9.88
N ASP A 48 11.64 -0.01 -9.68
CA ASP A 48 12.88 -0.70 -9.36
C ASP A 48 12.91 -1.27 -7.95
N ASN A 49 12.08 -0.73 -7.06
CA ASN A 49 11.98 -1.21 -5.69
C ASN A 49 11.52 -2.66 -5.64
N GLU A 50 12.16 -3.47 -4.82
CA GLU A 50 11.59 -4.72 -4.36
C GLU A 50 10.42 -4.41 -3.43
N GLN A 51 9.36 -5.19 -3.50
CA GLN A 51 8.15 -4.99 -2.70
C GLN A 51 7.70 -6.30 -2.10
N VAL A 52 7.51 -6.31 -0.78
CA VAL A 52 6.85 -7.42 -0.09
C VAL A 52 5.71 -6.86 0.73
N GLY A 53 4.65 -7.62 0.90
CA GLY A 53 3.52 -7.13 1.66
C GLY A 53 2.55 -8.22 2.05
N PHE A 54 1.48 -7.80 2.72
CA PHE A 54 0.41 -8.70 3.11
C PHE A 54 -0.91 -7.95 3.23
N VAL A 55 -2.01 -8.70 3.15
CA VAL A 55 -3.36 -8.17 3.30
C VAL A 55 -3.71 -8.10 4.79
N GLN A 56 -4.03 -6.89 5.26
CA GLN A 56 -4.42 -6.63 6.64
C GLN A 56 -5.94 -6.64 6.82
N ARG A 57 -6.68 -6.18 5.82
CA ARG A 57 -8.14 -6.08 5.83
C ARG A 57 -8.70 -6.26 4.42
N GLY A 58 -9.87 -6.89 4.30
CA GLY A 58 -10.54 -7.06 3.02
C GLY A 58 -9.86 -8.08 2.13
N SER A 59 -9.90 -7.84 0.83
CA SER A 59 -9.30 -8.73 -0.17
C SER A 59 -8.80 -7.94 -1.36
N VAL A 60 -7.83 -8.49 -2.05
CA VAL A 60 -7.26 -7.90 -3.26
C VAL A 60 -6.88 -9.02 -4.22
N THR A 61 -7.26 -8.85 -5.51
CA THR A 61 -6.75 -9.72 -6.56
C THR A 61 -5.51 -9.08 -7.14
N MET A 62 -4.40 -9.75 -7.02
CA MET A 62 -3.12 -9.24 -7.47
C MET A 62 -2.62 -10.04 -8.65
N THR A 63 -2.11 -9.33 -9.66
CA THR A 63 -1.49 -9.93 -10.84
C THR A 63 -0.02 -9.56 -10.83
N ILE A 64 0.85 -10.56 -10.70
CA ILE A 64 2.30 -10.37 -10.63
C ILE A 64 2.93 -11.25 -11.70
N ALA A 65 3.68 -10.64 -12.62
CA ALA A 65 4.33 -11.35 -13.74
C ALA A 65 3.33 -12.26 -14.48
N GLY A 66 2.09 -11.78 -14.69
CA GLY A 66 1.05 -12.52 -15.38
C GLY A 66 0.29 -13.55 -14.54
N GLN A 67 0.68 -13.78 -13.30
CA GLN A 67 -0.03 -14.70 -12.40
C GLN A 67 -1.03 -13.91 -11.54
N SER A 68 -2.30 -14.28 -11.59
CA SER A 68 -3.36 -13.64 -10.81
C SER A 68 -3.83 -14.52 -9.66
N ARG A 69 -4.04 -13.89 -8.51
CA ARG A 69 -4.56 -14.59 -7.34
C ARG A 69 -5.33 -13.63 -6.45
N GLU A 70 -6.49 -14.08 -5.95
CA GLU A 70 -7.18 -13.37 -4.88
C GLU A 70 -6.48 -13.63 -3.56
N LEU A 71 -6.11 -12.55 -2.87
CA LEU A 71 -5.44 -12.59 -1.58
C LEU A 71 -6.39 -12.08 -0.51
N ARG A 72 -6.41 -12.77 0.63
CA ARG A 72 -7.22 -12.45 1.80
C ARG A 72 -6.34 -12.15 3.00
N VAL A 73 -6.97 -11.73 4.08
CA VAL A 73 -6.28 -11.36 5.32
C VAL A 73 -5.25 -12.41 5.73
N GLY A 74 -4.03 -11.96 5.97
CA GLY A 74 -2.91 -12.82 6.38
C GLY A 74 -2.13 -13.43 5.22
N GLU A 75 -2.56 -13.23 3.97
CA GLU A 75 -1.80 -13.73 2.81
C GLU A 75 -0.80 -12.70 2.33
N THR A 76 0.35 -13.17 1.88
CA THR A 76 1.50 -12.36 1.52
C THR A 76 1.76 -12.39 0.02
N TYR A 77 2.55 -11.40 -0.44
CA TYR A 77 3.04 -11.34 -1.80
C TYR A 77 4.46 -10.78 -1.82
N SER A 78 5.21 -11.16 -2.85
CA SER A 78 6.58 -10.73 -3.06
C SER A 78 6.77 -10.37 -4.53
N ILE A 79 7.24 -9.16 -4.79
CA ILE A 79 7.40 -8.62 -6.14
C ILE A 79 8.85 -8.17 -6.29
N ALA A 80 9.58 -8.84 -7.19
CA ALA A 80 10.95 -8.45 -7.50
C ALA A 80 10.98 -7.09 -8.21
N GLY A 81 12.07 -6.38 -8.09
CA GLY A 81 12.25 -5.10 -8.77
C GLY A 81 12.07 -5.22 -10.29
N GLY A 82 11.34 -4.27 -10.87
CA GLY A 82 11.08 -4.23 -12.31
C GLY A 82 9.98 -5.17 -12.81
N VAL A 83 9.40 -5.99 -11.95
CA VAL A 83 8.36 -6.94 -12.38
C VAL A 83 7.01 -6.22 -12.48
N PRO A 84 6.31 -6.32 -13.64
CA PRO A 84 4.99 -5.71 -13.79
C PRO A 84 3.96 -6.33 -12.84
N HIS A 85 3.13 -5.48 -12.25
CA HIS A 85 2.09 -5.92 -11.33
C HIS A 85 0.92 -4.95 -11.30
N SER A 86 -0.23 -5.47 -10.93
CA SER A 86 -1.48 -4.72 -10.76
C SER A 86 -2.26 -5.31 -9.60
N ALA A 87 -3.28 -4.59 -9.14
CA ALA A 87 -4.12 -5.05 -8.05
C ALA A 87 -5.53 -4.49 -8.21
N ARG A 88 -6.53 -5.28 -7.82
CA ARG A 88 -7.92 -4.82 -7.75
C ARG A 88 -8.49 -5.21 -6.40
N ALA A 89 -8.96 -4.21 -5.67
CA ALA A 89 -9.62 -4.46 -4.39
C ALA A 89 -10.94 -5.19 -4.57
N GLY A 90 -11.29 -6.03 -3.61
CA GLY A 90 -12.58 -6.70 -3.57
C GLY A 90 -13.72 -5.75 -3.22
N ALA A 91 -14.92 -6.32 -3.02
CA ALA A 91 -16.15 -5.55 -2.81
C ALA A 91 -16.11 -4.69 -1.54
N ASP A 92 -15.32 -5.08 -0.53
CA ASP A 92 -15.19 -4.36 0.72
C ASP A 92 -13.93 -3.48 0.78
N GLY A 93 -13.20 -3.38 -0.32
CA GLY A 93 -11.91 -2.72 -0.34
C GLY A 93 -10.82 -3.58 0.26
N ALA A 94 -9.65 -2.99 0.45
CA ALA A 94 -8.53 -3.67 1.06
C ALA A 94 -7.65 -2.69 1.82
N SER A 95 -7.04 -3.16 2.90
CA SER A 95 -5.92 -2.49 3.54
C SER A 95 -4.74 -3.45 3.48
N VAL A 96 -3.64 -2.99 2.92
CA VAL A 96 -2.43 -3.79 2.77
C VAL A 96 -1.25 -3.07 3.40
N VAL A 97 -0.27 -3.83 3.84
CA VAL A 97 0.99 -3.29 4.33
C VAL A 97 2.07 -3.69 3.35
N ASP A 98 2.76 -2.68 2.80
CA ASP A 98 3.82 -2.87 1.82
C ASP A 98 5.16 -2.38 2.35
N VAL A 99 6.20 -3.16 2.13
CA VAL A 99 7.57 -2.76 2.41
C VAL A 99 8.35 -2.70 1.10
N PHE A 100 8.99 -1.56 0.87
CA PHE A 100 9.77 -1.30 -0.34
C PHE A 100 11.24 -1.08 0.00
N ALA A 101 12.12 -1.61 -0.81
CA ALA A 101 13.55 -1.35 -0.74
C ALA A 101 14.10 -1.18 -2.18
N PRO A 102 14.82 -0.10 -2.47
CA PRO A 102 15.08 1.05 -1.62
C PRO A 102 13.84 1.91 -1.37
N VAL A 103 14.04 3.05 -0.73
CA VAL A 103 12.96 4.00 -0.39
C VAL A 103 12.15 4.40 -1.63
N ARG A 104 10.84 4.50 -1.49
CA ARG A 104 9.92 4.97 -2.55
C ARG A 104 10.02 6.49 -2.69
N GLU A 105 11.04 6.97 -3.41
CA GLU A 105 11.26 8.41 -3.61
C GLU A 105 10.09 9.09 -4.33
N ASP A 106 9.44 8.39 -5.26
CA ASP A 106 8.29 8.90 -6.00
C ASP A 106 7.08 9.19 -5.10
N TRP A 107 6.95 8.46 -3.99
CA TRP A 107 5.86 8.70 -3.04
C TRP A 107 6.05 9.97 -2.22
N LYS A 108 7.28 10.48 -2.12
CA LYS A 108 7.57 11.72 -1.38
C LYS A 108 7.00 12.96 -2.06
N THR A 109 6.76 12.87 -3.37
CA THR A 109 6.23 14.00 -4.16
C THR A 109 4.78 13.78 -4.61
N ALA A 110 4.14 12.69 -4.20
CA ALA A 110 2.74 12.46 -4.51
C ALA A 110 1.84 13.47 -3.78
N PRO A 111 0.66 13.80 -4.32
CA PRO A 111 -0.29 14.66 -3.62
C PRO A 111 -0.67 14.09 -2.26
N THR A 112 -0.72 14.97 -1.24
CA THR A 112 -1.02 14.57 0.13
C THR A 112 -2.36 15.13 0.58
N VAL A 113 -2.94 14.50 1.61
CA VAL A 113 -4.11 15.01 2.32
C VAL A 113 -3.75 15.10 3.81
N ASP A 114 -4.54 15.84 4.56
CA ASP A 114 -4.32 15.95 6.00
C ASP A 114 -4.49 14.59 6.67
N PRO A 115 -3.69 14.27 7.71
CA PRO A 115 -3.83 13.04 8.45
C PRO A 115 -5.25 12.85 8.99
N PHE A 116 -5.76 11.63 8.84
CA PHE A 116 -7.06 11.22 9.38
C PHE A 116 -7.00 9.72 9.67
N PRO A 117 -7.91 9.20 10.52
CA PRO A 117 -8.01 7.76 10.73
C PRO A 117 -8.36 7.07 9.40
N GLY A 118 -7.57 6.07 9.01
CA GLY A 118 -7.85 5.26 7.85
C GLY A 118 -8.76 4.07 8.19
N ARG A 119 -8.78 3.08 7.31
CA ARG A 119 -9.56 1.86 7.53
C ARG A 119 -8.82 0.89 8.43
N TRP A 120 -7.51 0.97 8.46
CA TRP A 120 -6.68 0.20 9.36
C TRP A 120 -5.54 1.07 9.89
N PRO A 121 -5.25 1.01 11.21
CA PRO A 121 -6.05 0.34 12.23
C PRO A 121 -7.42 0.98 12.37
N GLU A 122 -8.40 0.20 12.86
CA GLU A 122 -9.72 0.74 13.08
C GLU A 122 -9.67 1.91 14.08
N PRO A 123 -10.44 2.99 13.84
CA PRO A 123 -10.49 4.09 14.79
C PRO A 123 -10.98 3.63 16.15
N SER A 124 -10.41 4.19 17.20
CA SER A 124 -10.90 3.97 18.59
C SER A 124 -12.33 4.49 18.71
N ARG A 125 -13.15 3.74 19.44
CA ARG A 125 -14.53 4.12 19.72
C ARG A 125 -14.60 5.05 20.94
#